data_e441c6909e4864901940f9c410f9d518
#
_entry.id   e441c6909e4864901940f9c410f9d518
#
_cell.length_a   1.000
_cell.length_b   1.000
_cell.length_c   1.000
_cell.angle_alpha   90.00
_cell.angle_beta   90.00
_cell.angle_gamma   90.00
#
_symmetry.space_group_name_H-M   'P 1'
#
loop_
_entity.id
_entity.type
_entity.pdbx_description
1 polymer ?
#
loop_
_entity_poly.entity_id
_entity_poly.type
_entity_poly.pdbx_seq_one_letter_code
_entity_poly.pdbx_strand_id
1 'polypeptide(L)'
;MDIYKPLDLLKDAQKLITESTEKVCCLIIGSGPAGYTAAIYAARANLKPVLYTGLQMGGQLTSTTEVDNFPGYPNGITGPDMMEDFKKQAERFGAEIRFGIATKVDFSGKTHKVTIDENKVVEADTVIIATGATARYLGLEAESRYSGMGVSACATCDGFFYKGKDVAVVGGGDTAAEEATYLAGLCRKVYLIVRRNVLRASKAMQEEVLNNPKIEILWEHQAIDLFGENGVEGVVLIKKKGTPQEETLKVKIDGFFLAIGHTPNSNVFREFIETDVTGYIKTIPGSTKTKIPGVFAAGDVQDPVYRQAVTAAGSGCMAAIDAERYLSEYHT
;
A
#
# COMPACT_ATOMS: atom_id res chain seq x y z
N MET A 1 -29.08 -46.00 33.79
CA MET A 1 -29.43 -44.85 32.91
C MET A 1 -28.43 -43.74 33.26
N ASP A 2 -27.30 -43.70 32.56
CA ASP A 2 -26.28 -42.69 32.78
C ASP A 2 -26.67 -41.40 32.08
N ILE A 3 -26.87 -40.37 32.90
CA ILE A 3 -27.21 -39.02 32.42
C ILE A 3 -25.91 -38.39 31.92
N TYR A 4 -25.75 -38.30 30.60
CA TYR A 4 -24.67 -37.57 29.96
C TYR A 4 -24.68 -36.10 30.44
N LYS A 5 -23.59 -35.63 31.06
CA LYS A 5 -23.47 -34.25 31.53
C LYS A 5 -23.13 -33.36 30.35
N PRO A 6 -23.88 -32.25 30.12
CA PRO A 6 -23.60 -31.30 29.01
C PRO A 6 -22.18 -30.67 29.02
N LEU A 7 -21.48 -30.71 30.15
CA LEU A 7 -20.12 -30.17 30.30
C LEU A 7 -19.04 -30.96 29.55
N ASP A 8 -19.26 -32.24 29.28
CA ASP A 8 -18.26 -33.09 28.62
C ASP A 8 -18.31 -32.89 27.10
N LEU A 9 -19.46 -32.55 26.53
CA LEU A 9 -19.61 -32.22 25.12
C LEU A 9 -18.94 -30.87 24.76
N LEU A 10 -18.89 -29.93 25.69
CA LEU A 10 -18.19 -28.65 25.48
C LEU A 10 -16.66 -28.80 25.57
N LYS A 11 -16.18 -29.71 26.40
CA LYS A 11 -14.72 -30.04 26.48
C LYS A 11 -14.26 -30.81 25.26
N ASP A 12 -15.08 -31.71 24.73
CA ASP A 12 -14.75 -32.44 23.50
C ASP A 12 -14.89 -31.55 22.26
N ALA A 13 -15.83 -30.60 22.23
CA ALA A 13 -15.94 -29.59 21.17
C ALA A 13 -14.75 -28.61 21.20
N GLN A 14 -14.26 -28.20 22.37
CA GLN A 14 -13.03 -27.40 22.51
C GLN A 14 -11.76 -28.17 22.16
N LYS A 15 -11.76 -29.50 22.26
CA LYS A 15 -10.63 -30.37 21.90
C LYS A 15 -10.60 -30.71 20.41
N LEU A 16 -11.70 -30.43 19.66
CA LEU A 16 -11.82 -30.63 18.21
C LEU A 16 -11.44 -29.40 17.39
N ILE A 17 -11.17 -28.26 18.04
CA ILE A 17 -10.43 -27.14 17.44
C ILE A 17 -8.93 -27.44 17.63
N THR A 18 -8.45 -28.54 17.06
CA THR A 18 -7.04 -28.71 16.80
C THR A 18 -6.68 -27.62 15.79
N GLU A 19 -5.89 -26.65 16.24
CA GLU A 19 -5.19 -25.72 15.36
C GLU A 19 -4.52 -26.57 14.27
N SER A 20 -5.09 -26.57 13.07
CA SER A 20 -4.50 -27.31 11.95
C SER A 20 -3.26 -26.55 11.52
N THR A 21 -2.11 -26.95 12.06
CA THR A 21 -0.84 -26.37 11.67
C THR A 21 -0.45 -26.93 10.32
N GLU A 22 -0.40 -26.06 9.33
CA GLU A 22 0.09 -26.38 7.99
C GLU A 22 1.56 -25.94 7.86
N LYS A 23 2.39 -26.77 7.23
CA LYS A 23 3.81 -26.43 6.97
C LYS A 23 4.01 -26.09 5.50
N VAL A 24 4.67 -24.96 5.23
CA VAL A 24 5.00 -24.48 3.91
C VAL A 24 6.46 -24.04 3.83
N CYS A 25 7.09 -24.18 2.67
CA CYS A 25 8.47 -23.75 2.45
C CYS A 25 8.57 -22.22 2.35
N CYS A 26 7.68 -21.60 1.58
CA CYS A 26 7.65 -20.16 1.36
C CYS A 26 6.22 -19.62 1.51
N LEU A 27 6.02 -18.74 2.48
CA LEU A 27 4.75 -18.05 2.71
C LEU A 27 4.87 -16.61 2.24
N ILE A 28 3.89 -16.15 1.43
CA ILE A 28 3.81 -14.78 0.95
C ILE A 28 2.55 -14.14 1.52
N ILE A 29 2.67 -12.95 2.13
CA ILE A 29 1.56 -12.21 2.74
C ILE A 29 1.31 -10.94 1.95
N GLY A 30 0.19 -10.90 1.22
CA GLY A 30 -0.20 -9.81 0.34
C GLY A 30 -0.12 -10.15 -1.14
N SER A 31 -1.09 -9.64 -1.91
CA SER A 31 -1.31 -9.98 -3.33
C SER A 31 -1.14 -8.79 -4.28
N GLY A 32 -0.51 -7.71 -3.85
CA GLY A 32 -0.12 -6.61 -4.74
C GLY A 32 0.97 -7.03 -5.73
N PRO A 33 1.49 -6.09 -6.55
CA PRO A 33 2.55 -6.36 -7.53
C PRO A 33 3.78 -7.04 -6.92
N ALA A 34 4.17 -6.68 -5.69
CA ALA A 34 5.27 -7.32 -4.98
C ALA A 34 4.96 -8.78 -4.64
N GLY A 35 3.77 -9.07 -4.10
CA GLY A 35 3.39 -10.42 -3.68
C GLY A 35 3.26 -11.39 -4.85
N TYR A 36 2.54 -11.01 -5.90
CA TYR A 36 2.42 -11.87 -7.08
C TYR A 36 3.75 -12.06 -7.81
N THR A 37 4.59 -11.00 -7.90
CA THR A 37 5.92 -11.17 -8.49
C THR A 37 6.79 -12.10 -7.64
N ALA A 38 6.76 -11.97 -6.32
CA ALA A 38 7.44 -12.90 -5.44
C ALA A 38 6.95 -14.34 -5.63
N ALA A 39 5.63 -14.54 -5.76
CA ALA A 39 5.02 -15.85 -6.01
C ALA A 39 5.49 -16.46 -7.34
N ILE A 40 5.57 -15.65 -8.41
CA ILE A 40 6.08 -16.10 -9.73
C ILE A 40 7.52 -16.61 -9.59
N TYR A 41 8.40 -15.82 -8.98
CA TYR A 41 9.82 -16.18 -8.88
C TYR A 41 10.05 -17.35 -7.91
N ALA A 42 9.39 -17.37 -6.76
CA ALA A 42 9.46 -18.46 -5.79
C ALA A 42 8.94 -19.79 -6.38
N ALA A 43 7.82 -19.75 -7.14
CA ALA A 43 7.30 -20.93 -7.81
C ALA A 43 8.27 -21.47 -8.89
N ARG A 44 8.88 -20.59 -9.67
CA ARG A 44 9.90 -20.95 -10.67
C ARG A 44 11.17 -21.52 -10.04
N ALA A 45 11.51 -21.12 -8.82
CA ALA A 45 12.58 -21.69 -8.01
C ALA A 45 12.16 -22.99 -7.27
N ASN A 46 10.97 -23.53 -7.55
CA ASN A 46 10.39 -24.72 -6.93
C ASN A 46 10.22 -24.64 -5.40
N LEU A 47 10.02 -23.42 -4.88
CA LEU A 47 9.77 -23.21 -3.43
C LEU A 47 8.32 -23.50 -3.02
N LYS A 48 7.45 -23.86 -3.97
CA LYS A 48 6.02 -24.15 -3.75
C LYS A 48 5.35 -23.08 -2.87
N PRO A 49 5.36 -21.81 -3.30
CA PRO A 49 4.88 -20.72 -2.47
C PRO A 49 3.38 -20.80 -2.25
N VAL A 50 2.97 -20.50 -1.01
CA VAL A 50 1.57 -20.24 -0.64
C VAL A 50 1.45 -18.74 -0.39
N LEU A 51 0.52 -18.10 -1.08
CA LEU A 51 0.25 -16.68 -0.96
C LEU A 51 -1.13 -16.45 -0.35
N TYR A 52 -1.20 -15.65 0.71
CA TYR A 52 -2.45 -15.14 1.27
C TYR A 52 -2.70 -13.70 0.83
N THR A 53 -3.87 -13.46 0.22
CA THR A 53 -4.16 -12.23 -0.51
C THR A 53 -4.46 -11.01 0.37
N GLY A 54 -4.89 -11.23 1.60
CA GLY A 54 -5.54 -10.17 2.38
C GLY A 54 -6.98 -9.92 1.91
N LEU A 55 -7.60 -8.84 2.41
CA LEU A 55 -8.99 -8.47 2.07
C LEU A 55 -9.16 -8.03 0.62
N GLN A 56 -8.18 -7.31 0.08
CA GLN A 56 -8.22 -6.77 -1.27
C GLN A 56 -7.26 -7.58 -2.16
N MET A 57 -7.80 -8.60 -2.83
CA MET A 57 -7.04 -9.41 -3.79
C MET A 57 -6.53 -8.53 -4.93
N GLY A 58 -5.22 -8.55 -5.20
CA GLY A 58 -4.56 -7.68 -6.18
C GLY A 58 -4.07 -6.35 -5.59
N GLY A 59 -4.42 -6.03 -4.33
CA GLY A 59 -3.96 -4.83 -3.64
C GLY A 59 -4.53 -3.53 -4.23
N GLN A 60 -3.85 -2.42 -3.98
CA GLN A 60 -4.34 -1.07 -4.32
C GLN A 60 -4.59 -0.84 -5.82
N LEU A 61 -3.87 -1.53 -6.70
CA LEU A 61 -4.08 -1.39 -8.15
C LEU A 61 -5.48 -1.80 -8.59
N THR A 62 -6.17 -2.65 -7.84
CA THR A 62 -7.55 -3.03 -8.20
C THR A 62 -8.57 -1.92 -8.02
N SER A 63 -8.21 -0.82 -7.36
CA SER A 63 -9.00 0.42 -7.29
C SER A 63 -8.56 1.48 -8.30
N THR A 64 -7.53 1.21 -9.12
CA THR A 64 -7.02 2.10 -10.15
C THR A 64 -7.67 1.77 -11.49
N THR A 65 -8.23 2.79 -12.16
CA THR A 65 -8.93 2.61 -13.43
C THR A 65 -7.99 2.33 -14.58
N GLU A 66 -6.85 3.02 -14.66
CA GLU A 66 -5.91 2.94 -15.76
C GLU A 66 -4.46 2.96 -15.26
N VAL A 67 -3.63 2.08 -15.81
CA VAL A 67 -2.20 1.96 -15.50
C VAL A 67 -1.41 2.10 -16.80
N ASP A 68 -0.79 3.27 -16.99
CA ASP A 68 -0.01 3.61 -18.18
C ASP A 68 1.51 3.56 -17.96
N ASN A 69 1.93 3.43 -16.71
CA ASN A 69 3.34 3.53 -16.32
C ASN A 69 3.99 2.19 -15.94
N PHE A 70 3.32 1.06 -16.20
CA PHE A 70 3.95 -0.26 -16.02
C PHE A 70 4.47 -0.80 -17.35
N PRO A 71 5.79 -1.04 -17.49
CA PRO A 71 6.39 -1.54 -18.73
C PRO A 71 5.81 -2.91 -19.14
N GLY A 72 5.45 -3.05 -20.40
CA GLY A 72 4.85 -4.27 -20.97
C GLY A 72 3.42 -4.07 -21.45
N TYR A 73 2.77 -2.98 -21.09
CA TYR A 73 1.42 -2.62 -21.54
C TYR A 73 1.44 -1.32 -22.37
N PRO A 74 1.82 -1.37 -23.67
CA PRO A 74 2.04 -0.18 -24.49
C PRO A 74 0.77 0.63 -24.78
N ASN A 75 -0.40 0.04 -24.56
CA ASN A 75 -1.70 0.67 -24.77
C ASN A 75 -2.43 0.97 -23.43
N GLY A 76 -1.69 0.93 -22.31
CA GLY A 76 -2.30 0.96 -20.97
C GLY A 76 -3.02 -0.35 -20.64
N ILE A 77 -3.42 -0.48 -19.39
CA ILE A 77 -4.23 -1.60 -18.89
C ILE A 77 -5.00 -1.13 -17.66
N THR A 78 -6.17 -1.72 -17.38
CA THR A 78 -6.84 -1.44 -16.11
C THR A 78 -6.09 -2.10 -14.95
N GLY A 79 -6.09 -1.47 -13.78
CA GLY A 79 -5.45 -2.06 -12.61
C GLY A 79 -5.96 -3.45 -12.26
N PRO A 80 -7.29 -3.71 -12.26
CA PRO A 80 -7.86 -5.04 -12.05
C PRO A 80 -7.36 -6.09 -13.07
N ASP A 81 -7.35 -5.76 -14.37
CA ASP A 81 -6.90 -6.71 -15.41
C ASP A 81 -5.41 -7.02 -15.27
N MET A 82 -4.57 -6.03 -15.00
CA MET A 82 -3.14 -6.23 -14.75
C MET A 82 -2.91 -7.16 -13.56
N MET A 83 -3.65 -6.99 -12.47
CA MET A 83 -3.49 -7.83 -11.27
C MET A 83 -4.02 -9.25 -11.49
N GLU A 84 -5.04 -9.42 -12.33
CA GLU A 84 -5.51 -10.74 -12.76
C GLU A 84 -4.49 -11.45 -13.65
N ASP A 85 -3.78 -10.72 -14.54
CA ASP A 85 -2.68 -11.26 -15.33
C ASP A 85 -1.52 -11.74 -14.45
N PHE A 86 -1.14 -10.95 -13.43
CA PHE A 86 -0.09 -11.32 -12.48
C PHE A 86 -0.47 -12.58 -11.71
N LYS A 87 -1.71 -12.65 -11.23
CA LYS A 87 -2.27 -13.81 -10.53
C LYS A 87 -2.19 -15.06 -11.41
N LYS A 88 -2.75 -15.01 -12.62
CA LYS A 88 -2.72 -16.13 -13.60
C LYS A 88 -1.29 -16.57 -13.89
N GLN A 89 -0.36 -15.63 -14.00
CA GLN A 89 1.04 -15.96 -14.22
C GLN A 89 1.64 -16.71 -13.03
N ALA A 90 1.34 -16.29 -11.78
CA ALA A 90 1.80 -16.98 -10.57
C ALA A 90 1.21 -18.40 -10.48
N GLU A 91 -0.09 -18.55 -10.68
CA GLU A 91 -0.81 -19.84 -10.68
C GLU A 91 -0.27 -20.79 -11.76
N ARG A 92 0.04 -20.27 -12.95
CA ARG A 92 0.62 -21.06 -14.05
C ARG A 92 1.95 -21.72 -13.67
N PHE A 93 2.75 -21.10 -12.79
CA PHE A 93 3.99 -21.66 -12.28
C PHE A 93 3.80 -22.52 -11.02
N GLY A 94 2.57 -22.66 -10.53
CA GLY A 94 2.24 -23.52 -9.39
C GLY A 94 2.28 -22.81 -8.04
N ALA A 95 2.21 -21.47 -8.00
CA ALA A 95 1.95 -20.75 -6.76
C ALA A 95 0.50 -21.03 -6.31
N GLU A 96 0.33 -21.34 -5.03
CA GLU A 96 -0.99 -21.51 -4.43
C GLU A 96 -1.48 -20.19 -3.85
N ILE A 97 -2.56 -19.64 -4.42
CA ILE A 97 -3.14 -18.36 -4.01
C ILE A 97 -4.39 -18.61 -3.19
N ARG A 98 -4.43 -18.10 -1.97
CA ARG A 98 -5.50 -18.30 -1.00
C ARG A 98 -6.03 -16.97 -0.50
N PHE A 99 -7.33 -16.90 -0.28
CA PHE A 99 -7.92 -15.79 0.48
C PHE A 99 -7.64 -15.98 1.97
N GLY A 100 -7.37 -14.88 2.69
CA GLY A 100 -7.17 -14.86 4.14
C GLY A 100 -6.28 -13.71 4.57
N ILE A 101 -6.36 -13.37 5.86
CA ILE A 101 -5.67 -12.24 6.47
C ILE A 101 -4.71 -12.74 7.54
N ALA A 102 -3.44 -12.32 7.48
CA ALA A 102 -2.51 -12.54 8.58
C ALA A 102 -2.90 -11.65 9.77
N THR A 103 -3.31 -12.26 10.87
CA THR A 103 -3.80 -11.57 12.08
C THR A 103 -2.79 -11.58 13.22
N LYS A 104 -1.87 -12.55 13.23
CA LYS A 104 -0.82 -12.66 14.24
C LYS A 104 0.41 -13.35 13.64
N VAL A 105 1.60 -13.04 14.16
CA VAL A 105 2.83 -13.71 13.80
C VAL A 105 3.64 -14.08 15.03
N ASP A 106 4.48 -15.12 14.90
CA ASP A 106 5.53 -15.46 15.82
C ASP A 106 6.79 -15.83 15.02
N PHE A 107 7.78 -14.96 15.07
CA PHE A 107 9.06 -15.10 14.36
C PHE A 107 10.23 -15.40 15.30
N SER A 108 9.95 -15.86 16.51
CA SER A 108 10.97 -16.18 17.52
C SER A 108 11.69 -17.51 17.27
N GLY A 109 11.09 -18.41 16.49
CA GLY A 109 11.60 -19.75 16.21
C GLY A 109 12.43 -19.85 14.93
N LYS A 110 12.94 -21.07 14.66
CA LYS A 110 13.58 -21.39 13.37
C LYS A 110 12.59 -21.40 12.21
N THR A 111 11.38 -21.90 12.45
CA THR A 111 10.22 -21.80 11.56
C THR A 111 9.35 -20.66 12.04
N HIS A 112 8.77 -19.95 11.08
CA HIS A 112 7.95 -18.77 11.33
C HIS A 112 6.48 -19.16 11.38
N LYS A 113 5.75 -18.69 12.40
CA LYS A 113 4.33 -18.97 12.52
C LYS A 113 3.53 -17.73 12.12
N VAL A 114 2.53 -17.91 11.25
CA VAL A 114 1.59 -16.89 10.86
C VAL A 114 0.19 -17.41 11.06
N THR A 115 -0.60 -16.70 11.86
CA THR A 115 -2.02 -17.01 12.05
C THR A 115 -2.83 -16.30 10.99
N ILE A 116 -3.65 -17.05 10.28
CA ILE A 116 -4.57 -16.59 9.25
C ILE A 116 -6.00 -16.66 9.79
N ASP A 117 -6.76 -15.58 9.63
CA ASP A 117 -8.19 -15.50 10.01
C ASP A 117 -8.46 -15.98 11.45
N GLU A 118 -7.55 -15.62 12.38
CA GLU A 118 -7.59 -15.88 13.83
C GLU A 118 -7.41 -17.35 14.27
N ASN A 119 -7.59 -18.35 13.40
CA ASN A 119 -7.63 -19.74 13.81
C ASN A 119 -6.75 -20.71 13.02
N LYS A 120 -6.27 -20.35 11.84
CA LYS A 120 -5.40 -21.19 11.02
C LYS A 120 -3.94 -20.80 11.21
N VAL A 121 -3.10 -21.70 11.75
CA VAL A 121 -1.66 -21.46 11.89
C VAL A 121 -0.90 -22.07 10.71
N VAL A 122 -0.11 -21.25 10.02
CA VAL A 122 0.81 -21.67 8.97
C VAL A 122 2.24 -21.54 9.51
N GLU A 123 2.98 -22.64 9.52
CA GLU A 123 4.43 -22.68 9.80
C GLU A 123 5.20 -22.61 8.48
N ALA A 124 6.07 -21.63 8.35
CA ALA A 124 6.85 -21.38 7.13
C ALA A 124 8.35 -21.38 7.41
N ASP A 125 9.15 -21.94 6.50
CA ASP A 125 10.61 -21.85 6.58
C ASP A 125 11.06 -20.42 6.17
N THR A 126 10.33 -19.79 5.24
CA THR A 126 10.53 -18.39 4.85
C THR A 126 9.21 -17.63 4.75
N VAL A 127 9.24 -16.33 5.07
CA VAL A 127 8.09 -15.43 4.96
C VAL A 127 8.47 -14.19 4.16
N ILE A 128 7.67 -13.86 3.14
CA ILE A 128 7.78 -12.62 2.38
C ILE A 128 6.57 -11.73 2.72
N ILE A 129 6.85 -10.60 3.35
CA ILE A 129 5.84 -9.60 3.72
C ILE A 129 5.70 -8.62 2.56
N ALA A 130 4.54 -8.65 1.88
CA ALA A 130 4.21 -7.84 0.71
C ALA A 130 2.86 -7.13 0.88
N THR A 131 2.56 -6.70 2.11
CA THR A 131 1.26 -6.16 2.52
C THR A 131 1.00 -4.73 2.06
N GLY A 132 2.00 -4.06 1.47
CA GLY A 132 1.87 -2.72 0.91
C GLY A 132 1.69 -1.62 1.96
N ALA A 133 1.19 -0.47 1.49
CA ALA A 133 0.87 0.68 2.32
C ALA A 133 -0.47 1.29 1.86
N THR A 134 -1.22 1.86 2.77
CA THR A 134 -2.52 2.47 2.49
C THR A 134 -2.39 3.98 2.45
N ALA A 135 -2.87 4.63 1.39
CA ALA A 135 -2.94 6.07 1.29
C ALA A 135 -3.84 6.65 2.38
N ARG A 136 -3.47 7.83 2.89
CA ARG A 136 -4.30 8.56 3.85
C ARG A 136 -5.27 9.46 3.12
N TYR A 137 -6.50 9.47 3.61
CA TYR A 137 -7.58 10.32 3.11
C TYR A 137 -8.00 11.32 4.20
N LEU A 138 -8.70 12.38 3.80
CA LEU A 138 -9.27 13.35 4.73
C LEU A 138 -10.51 12.81 5.43
N GLY A 139 -11.14 11.78 4.87
CA GLY A 139 -12.38 11.18 5.36
C GLY A 139 -13.62 11.90 4.84
N LEU A 140 -13.52 12.58 3.71
CA LEU A 140 -14.66 13.20 3.03
C LEU A 140 -15.43 12.14 2.23
N GLU A 141 -16.75 12.17 2.29
CA GLU A 141 -17.59 11.26 1.50
C GLU A 141 -17.33 11.42 -0.02
N ALA A 142 -17.04 12.65 -0.44
CA ALA A 142 -16.71 12.99 -1.82
C ALA A 142 -15.42 12.31 -2.33
N GLU A 143 -14.46 11.96 -1.45
CA GLU A 143 -13.23 11.25 -1.86
C GLU A 143 -13.55 9.87 -2.44
N SER A 144 -14.49 9.14 -1.81
CA SER A 144 -14.95 7.84 -2.32
C SER A 144 -15.80 8.00 -3.58
N ARG A 145 -16.65 9.02 -3.65
CA ARG A 145 -17.52 9.31 -4.81
C ARG A 145 -16.70 9.57 -6.07
N TYR A 146 -15.61 10.32 -5.96
CA TYR A 146 -14.78 10.70 -7.09
C TYR A 146 -13.47 9.93 -7.22
N SER A 147 -13.36 8.78 -6.53
CA SER A 147 -12.23 7.88 -6.69
C SER A 147 -12.13 7.40 -8.14
N GLY A 148 -10.96 7.59 -8.77
CA GLY A 148 -10.76 7.33 -10.20
C GLY A 148 -11.45 8.33 -11.15
N MET A 149 -12.16 9.34 -10.61
CA MET A 149 -12.85 10.38 -11.37
C MET A 149 -12.40 11.78 -10.96
N GLY A 150 -11.15 11.94 -10.60
CA GLY A 150 -10.55 13.22 -10.21
C GLY A 150 -9.89 13.24 -8.84
N VAL A 151 -10.12 12.27 -7.98
CA VAL A 151 -9.42 12.10 -6.69
C VAL A 151 -8.31 11.07 -6.84
N SER A 152 -7.09 11.46 -6.46
CA SER A 152 -5.90 10.62 -6.49
C SER A 152 -5.05 10.81 -5.22
N ALA A 153 -4.27 9.80 -4.87
CA ALA A 153 -3.24 9.86 -3.83
C ALA A 153 -1.82 9.61 -4.38
N CYS A 154 -1.64 9.75 -5.71
CA CYS A 154 -0.37 9.52 -6.39
C CYS A 154 -0.22 10.44 -7.60
N ALA A 155 0.52 11.53 -7.45
CA ALA A 155 0.76 12.47 -8.55
C ALA A 155 1.55 11.86 -9.72
N THR A 156 2.50 10.98 -9.43
CA THR A 156 3.30 10.29 -10.47
C THR A 156 2.50 9.24 -11.24
N CYS A 157 1.42 8.71 -10.65
CA CYS A 157 0.52 7.78 -11.32
C CYS A 157 -0.43 8.52 -12.28
N ASP A 158 -1.12 9.52 -11.76
CA ASP A 158 -2.30 10.11 -12.42
C ASP A 158 -2.05 11.50 -12.99
N GLY A 159 -0.95 12.15 -12.64
CA GLY A 159 -0.67 13.55 -13.01
C GLY A 159 -0.69 13.81 -14.51
N PHE A 160 -0.32 12.83 -15.33
CA PHE A 160 -0.31 12.95 -16.79
C PHE A 160 -1.70 13.22 -17.38
N PHE A 161 -2.78 12.66 -16.79
CA PHE A 161 -4.17 12.86 -17.23
C PHE A 161 -4.68 14.30 -17.01
N TYR A 162 -3.94 15.08 -16.19
CA TYR A 162 -4.25 16.47 -15.86
C TYR A 162 -3.34 17.48 -16.57
N LYS A 163 -2.64 17.06 -17.62
CA LYS A 163 -1.80 17.96 -18.42
C LYS A 163 -2.60 19.15 -18.97
N GLY A 164 -2.14 20.36 -18.64
CA GLY A 164 -2.77 21.61 -19.04
C GLY A 164 -4.03 21.99 -18.27
N LYS A 165 -4.43 21.21 -17.26
CA LYS A 165 -5.59 21.46 -16.39
C LYS A 165 -5.18 22.10 -15.06
N ASP A 166 -6.14 22.51 -14.26
CA ASP A 166 -5.93 23.03 -12.90
C ASP A 166 -6.17 21.92 -11.88
N VAL A 167 -5.25 21.78 -10.93
CA VAL A 167 -5.35 20.75 -9.91
C VAL A 167 -5.12 21.30 -8.51
N ALA A 168 -5.58 20.59 -7.50
CA ALA A 168 -5.27 20.88 -6.11
C ALA A 168 -4.47 19.73 -5.48
N VAL A 169 -3.50 20.08 -4.64
CA VAL A 169 -2.71 19.16 -3.82
C VAL A 169 -2.96 19.50 -2.36
N VAL A 170 -3.31 18.51 -1.55
CA VAL A 170 -3.51 18.68 -0.11
C VAL A 170 -2.30 18.16 0.64
N GLY A 171 -1.66 19.02 1.42
CA GLY A 171 -0.53 18.65 2.24
C GLY A 171 0.39 19.83 2.55
N GLY A 172 1.43 19.59 3.33
CA GLY A 172 2.39 20.64 3.70
C GLY A 172 3.77 20.09 4.12
N GLY A 173 4.02 18.79 3.89
CA GLY A 173 5.32 18.13 4.05
C GLY A 173 6.06 18.00 2.72
N ASP A 174 7.21 17.31 2.75
CA ASP A 174 8.05 17.10 1.56
C ASP A 174 7.26 16.44 0.42
N THR A 175 6.51 15.37 0.69
CA THR A 175 5.67 14.71 -0.32
C THR A 175 4.71 15.68 -1.02
N ALA A 176 4.08 16.59 -0.28
CA ALA A 176 3.15 17.54 -0.88
C ALA A 176 3.88 18.60 -1.73
N ALA A 177 5.07 19.00 -1.33
CA ALA A 177 5.90 19.92 -2.10
C ALA A 177 6.42 19.25 -3.39
N GLU A 178 6.91 18.01 -3.29
CA GLU A 178 7.36 17.20 -4.43
C GLU A 178 6.24 16.96 -5.44
N GLU A 179 5.07 16.53 -4.97
CA GLU A 179 3.90 16.29 -5.83
C GLU A 179 3.39 17.58 -6.48
N ALA A 180 3.33 18.71 -5.73
CA ALA A 180 2.94 19.99 -6.28
C ALA A 180 3.91 20.48 -7.36
N THR A 181 5.22 20.33 -7.14
CA THR A 181 6.26 20.68 -8.10
C THR A 181 6.20 19.80 -9.35
N TYR A 182 6.03 18.48 -9.18
CA TYR A 182 5.82 17.54 -10.28
C TYR A 182 4.61 17.91 -11.13
N LEU A 183 3.47 18.12 -10.49
CA LEU A 183 2.23 18.51 -11.18
C LEU A 183 2.35 19.89 -11.87
N ALA A 184 3.10 20.84 -11.29
CA ALA A 184 3.33 22.13 -11.93
C ALA A 184 4.12 22.00 -13.26
N GLY A 185 4.91 20.92 -13.42
CA GLY A 185 5.56 20.58 -14.69
C GLY A 185 4.55 20.16 -15.79
N LEU A 186 3.41 19.62 -15.41
CA LEU A 186 2.40 19.07 -16.32
C LEU A 186 1.18 19.98 -16.45
N CYS A 187 0.67 20.48 -15.34
CA CYS A 187 -0.59 21.19 -15.21
C CYS A 187 -0.46 22.68 -15.58
N ARG A 188 -1.59 23.33 -15.82
CA ARG A 188 -1.68 24.77 -16.01
C ARG A 188 -1.46 25.51 -14.70
N LYS A 189 -2.09 25.04 -13.62
CA LYS A 189 -2.02 25.62 -12.28
C LYS A 189 -2.16 24.54 -11.20
N VAL A 190 -1.46 24.71 -10.09
CA VAL A 190 -1.54 23.85 -8.92
C VAL A 190 -1.91 24.69 -7.70
N TYR A 191 -2.99 24.33 -7.02
CA TYR A 191 -3.38 24.91 -5.74
C TYR A 191 -2.87 24.01 -4.62
N LEU A 192 -1.86 24.48 -3.87
CA LEU A 192 -1.35 23.72 -2.71
C LEU A 192 -2.12 24.13 -1.45
N ILE A 193 -2.99 23.24 -0.98
CA ILE A 193 -3.88 23.48 0.17
C ILE A 193 -3.14 23.10 1.45
N VAL A 194 -2.81 24.10 2.26
CA VAL A 194 -2.04 23.96 3.51
C VAL A 194 -2.87 24.42 4.69
N ARG A 195 -3.17 23.52 5.63
CA ARG A 195 -4.01 23.86 6.79
C ARG A 195 -3.35 24.78 7.82
N ARG A 196 -2.04 24.99 7.73
CA ARG A 196 -1.26 25.92 8.58
C ARG A 196 -0.77 27.09 7.76
N ASN A 197 -0.19 28.09 8.41
CA ASN A 197 0.47 29.22 7.77
C ASN A 197 1.94 28.94 7.45
N VAL A 198 2.39 27.67 7.51
CA VAL A 198 3.78 27.26 7.30
C VAL A 198 3.84 25.85 6.71
N LEU A 199 4.76 25.62 5.80
CA LEU A 199 5.12 24.30 5.31
C LEU A 199 6.03 23.58 6.34
N ARG A 200 5.90 22.25 6.39
CA ARG A 200 6.80 21.37 7.16
C ARG A 200 7.84 20.70 6.29
N ALA A 201 7.80 20.95 4.99
CA ALA A 201 8.77 20.48 4.02
C ALA A 201 10.19 20.99 4.34
N SER A 202 11.20 20.34 3.81
CA SER A 202 12.59 20.79 3.85
C SER A 202 12.71 22.19 3.21
N LYS A 203 13.73 22.96 3.61
CA LYS A 203 13.93 24.31 3.07
C LYS A 203 14.06 24.32 1.56
N ALA A 204 14.77 23.34 0.97
CA ALA A 204 14.93 23.22 -0.47
C ALA A 204 13.56 23.04 -1.16
N MET A 205 12.71 22.13 -0.66
CA MET A 205 11.37 21.93 -1.20
C MET A 205 10.47 23.15 -1.02
N GLN A 206 10.60 23.87 0.10
CA GLN A 206 9.86 25.12 0.29
C GLN A 206 10.24 26.17 -0.75
N GLU A 207 11.55 26.35 -1.03
CA GLU A 207 12.03 27.28 -2.05
C GLU A 207 11.53 26.94 -3.45
N GLU A 208 11.51 25.67 -3.82
CA GLU A 208 10.97 25.21 -5.09
C GLU A 208 9.48 25.57 -5.25
N VAL A 209 8.69 25.29 -4.24
CA VAL A 209 7.24 25.57 -4.24
C VAL A 209 6.97 27.09 -4.26
N LEU A 210 7.66 27.85 -3.41
CA LEU A 210 7.45 29.30 -3.28
C LEU A 210 7.86 30.09 -4.54
N ASN A 211 8.89 29.61 -5.26
CA ASN A 211 9.39 30.26 -6.46
C ASN A 211 8.70 29.77 -7.74
N ASN A 212 7.82 28.79 -7.68
CA ASN A 212 7.15 28.26 -8.85
C ASN A 212 5.89 29.07 -9.19
N PRO A 213 5.86 29.80 -10.35
CA PRO A 213 4.74 30.69 -10.70
C PRO A 213 3.43 29.95 -10.97
N LYS A 214 3.46 28.64 -11.18
CA LYS A 214 2.26 27.84 -11.39
C LYS A 214 1.66 27.31 -10.08
N ILE A 215 2.36 27.43 -8.95
CA ILE A 215 1.89 26.95 -7.64
C ILE A 215 1.32 28.12 -6.85
N GLU A 216 0.05 28.07 -6.53
CA GLU A 216 -0.59 28.98 -5.57
C GLU A 216 -0.82 28.28 -4.26
N ILE A 217 -0.22 28.79 -3.17
CA ILE A 217 -0.39 28.21 -1.86
C ILE A 217 -1.58 28.82 -1.14
N LEU A 218 -2.55 27.99 -0.81
CA LEU A 218 -3.73 28.36 -0.02
C LEU A 218 -3.45 28.07 1.46
N TRP A 219 -2.88 29.07 2.14
CA TRP A 219 -2.53 28.98 3.56
C TRP A 219 -3.75 28.98 4.45
N GLU A 220 -3.71 28.18 5.53
CA GLU A 220 -4.77 28.08 6.55
C GLU A 220 -6.10 27.56 5.96
N HIS A 221 -6.04 26.83 4.83
CA HIS A 221 -7.21 26.22 4.19
C HIS A 221 -7.27 24.71 4.43
N GLN A 222 -8.48 24.19 4.55
CA GLN A 222 -8.78 22.76 4.62
C GLN A 222 -9.88 22.45 3.60
N ALA A 223 -9.71 21.36 2.85
CA ALA A 223 -10.78 20.85 2.02
C ALA A 223 -11.88 20.24 2.91
N ILE A 224 -13.13 20.56 2.63
CA ILE A 224 -14.29 20.06 3.36
C ILE A 224 -15.28 19.33 2.46
N ASP A 225 -15.22 19.53 1.15
CA ASP A 225 -16.03 18.80 0.17
C ASP A 225 -15.45 18.96 -1.25
N LEU A 226 -15.90 18.10 -2.15
CA LEU A 226 -15.64 18.20 -3.60
C LEU A 226 -16.97 18.24 -4.34
N PHE A 227 -17.00 18.86 -5.51
CA PHE A 227 -18.19 18.95 -6.36
C PHE A 227 -17.88 18.69 -7.83
N GLY A 228 -18.87 18.22 -8.58
CA GLY A 228 -18.85 17.94 -10.01
C GLY A 228 -19.95 16.95 -10.39
N GLU A 229 -20.25 16.83 -11.68
CA GLU A 229 -21.26 15.88 -12.18
C GLU A 229 -20.63 14.52 -12.58
N ASN A 230 -19.64 14.55 -13.47
CA ASN A 230 -19.01 13.33 -14.02
C ASN A 230 -17.57 13.14 -13.54
N GLY A 231 -17.17 13.81 -12.48
CA GLY A 231 -15.85 13.83 -11.90
C GLY A 231 -15.66 15.10 -11.09
N VAL A 232 -14.43 15.29 -10.60
CA VAL A 232 -14.09 16.51 -9.85
C VAL A 232 -14.10 17.73 -10.78
N GLU A 233 -14.91 18.74 -10.44
CA GLU A 233 -14.94 20.06 -11.08
C GLU A 233 -14.54 21.18 -10.12
N GLY A 234 -14.40 20.85 -8.84
CA GLY A 234 -13.95 21.79 -7.84
C GLY A 234 -13.89 21.25 -6.43
N VAL A 235 -13.30 22.08 -5.57
CA VAL A 235 -13.14 21.80 -4.13
C VAL A 235 -13.78 22.93 -3.31
N VAL A 236 -14.43 22.55 -2.22
CA VAL A 236 -14.92 23.48 -1.21
C VAL A 236 -13.90 23.54 -0.08
N LEU A 237 -13.38 24.72 0.17
CA LEU A 237 -12.38 24.99 1.18
C LEU A 237 -12.96 25.79 2.34
N ILE A 238 -12.46 25.55 3.53
CA ILE A 238 -12.68 26.39 4.69
C ILE A 238 -11.35 26.99 5.13
N LYS A 239 -11.30 28.32 5.22
CA LYS A 239 -10.14 29.06 5.69
C LYS A 239 -10.28 29.33 7.18
N LYS A 240 -9.19 29.25 7.94
CA LYS A 240 -9.14 29.55 9.38
C LYS A 240 -10.25 28.86 10.19
N LYS A 241 -10.48 27.57 9.92
CA LYS A 241 -11.54 26.76 10.55
C LYS A 241 -11.55 26.90 12.08
N GLY A 242 -12.73 27.17 12.64
CA GLY A 242 -12.94 27.30 14.07
C GLY A 242 -12.51 28.66 14.66
N THR A 243 -12.28 29.66 13.84
CA THR A 243 -11.97 31.03 14.27
C THR A 243 -13.05 32.02 13.85
N PRO A 244 -13.09 33.24 14.43
CA PRO A 244 -14.02 34.30 13.98
C PRO A 244 -13.79 34.77 12.54
N GLN A 245 -12.63 34.44 11.94
CA GLN A 245 -12.30 34.75 10.53
C GLN A 245 -12.51 33.55 9.61
N GLU A 246 -13.35 32.62 10.01
CA GLU A 246 -13.71 31.47 9.18
C GLU A 246 -14.43 31.91 7.91
N GLU A 247 -13.95 31.44 6.77
CA GLU A 247 -14.49 31.77 5.44
C GLU A 247 -14.53 30.52 4.57
N THR A 248 -15.60 30.37 3.80
CA THR A 248 -15.74 29.27 2.83
C THR A 248 -15.43 29.78 1.43
N LEU A 249 -14.60 29.04 0.70
CA LEU A 249 -14.17 29.31 -0.66
C LEU A 249 -14.44 28.11 -1.57
N LYS A 250 -14.90 28.34 -2.78
CA LYS A 250 -14.96 27.32 -3.85
C LYS A 250 -13.88 27.59 -4.87
N VAL A 251 -13.07 26.58 -5.18
CA VAL A 251 -12.02 26.64 -6.20
C VAL A 251 -12.34 25.63 -7.29
N LYS A 252 -12.36 26.06 -8.54
CA LYS A 252 -12.51 25.17 -9.69
C LYS A 252 -11.19 24.45 -9.94
N ILE A 253 -11.26 23.12 -10.04
CA ILE A 253 -10.14 22.23 -10.32
C ILE A 253 -10.65 21.02 -11.11
N ASP A 254 -9.77 20.40 -11.87
CA ASP A 254 -10.07 19.18 -12.62
C ASP A 254 -9.57 17.92 -11.89
N GLY A 255 -8.65 18.08 -10.93
CA GLY A 255 -8.07 16.98 -10.15
C GLY A 255 -7.71 17.39 -8.72
N PHE A 256 -7.86 16.44 -7.78
CA PHE A 256 -7.63 16.62 -6.36
C PHE A 256 -6.68 15.53 -5.85
N PHE A 257 -5.48 15.94 -5.44
CA PHE A 257 -4.40 15.04 -5.03
C PHE A 257 -4.17 15.09 -3.52
N LEU A 258 -4.15 13.93 -2.90
CA LEU A 258 -3.98 13.75 -1.46
C LEU A 258 -2.52 13.41 -1.13
N ALA A 259 -1.71 14.41 -0.85
CA ALA A 259 -0.31 14.29 -0.46
C ALA A 259 -0.11 14.38 1.07
N ILE A 260 -0.96 13.67 1.82
CA ILE A 260 -0.96 13.66 3.30
C ILE A 260 -0.32 12.40 3.88
N GLY A 261 0.33 11.61 3.02
CA GLY A 261 1.15 10.45 3.36
C GLY A 261 0.42 9.13 3.25
N HIS A 262 1.16 8.07 3.55
CA HIS A 262 0.71 6.70 3.56
C HIS A 262 0.92 6.07 4.94
N THR A 263 0.26 4.96 5.19
CA THR A 263 0.46 4.13 6.38
C THR A 263 0.83 2.73 5.90
N PRO A 264 2.06 2.26 6.18
CA PRO A 264 2.45 0.90 5.82
C PRO A 264 1.64 -0.13 6.60
N ASN A 265 1.22 -1.21 5.92
CA ASN A 265 0.43 -2.28 6.51
C ASN A 265 1.33 -3.27 7.28
N SER A 266 2.06 -2.76 8.26
CA SER A 266 3.07 -3.47 9.05
C SER A 266 2.65 -3.80 10.48
N ASN A 267 1.46 -3.39 10.92
CA ASN A 267 1.04 -3.45 12.34
C ASN A 267 1.15 -4.85 12.95
N VAL A 268 0.78 -5.90 12.19
CA VAL A 268 0.81 -7.30 12.64
C VAL A 268 2.24 -7.78 12.94
N PHE A 269 3.24 -7.16 12.31
CA PHE A 269 4.65 -7.59 12.38
C PHE A 269 5.49 -6.82 13.39
N ARG A 270 5.02 -5.66 13.89
CA ARG A 270 5.81 -4.69 14.67
C ARG A 270 6.39 -5.23 15.97
N GLU A 271 5.79 -6.25 16.54
CA GLU A 271 6.32 -6.89 17.76
C GLU A 271 7.67 -7.58 17.49
N PHE A 272 7.87 -8.10 16.27
CA PHE A 272 9.05 -8.88 15.90
C PHE A 272 10.00 -8.13 14.96
N ILE A 273 9.47 -7.30 14.07
CA ILE A 273 10.22 -6.67 12.99
C ILE A 273 10.48 -5.18 13.27
N GLU A 274 11.71 -4.76 13.08
CA GLU A 274 12.09 -3.35 13.20
C GLU A 274 11.45 -2.51 12.10
N THR A 275 10.82 -1.41 12.51
CA THR A 275 10.26 -0.41 11.60
C THR A 275 10.92 0.96 11.81
N ASP A 276 10.77 1.84 10.85
CA ASP A 276 11.08 3.24 11.05
C ASP A 276 10.01 3.95 11.90
N VAL A 277 10.20 5.25 12.15
CA VAL A 277 9.27 6.08 12.95
C VAL A 277 7.89 6.23 12.32
N THR A 278 7.75 5.98 11.03
CA THR A 278 6.50 6.04 10.28
C THR A 278 5.84 4.67 10.10
N GLY A 279 6.55 3.59 10.49
CA GLY A 279 6.06 2.22 10.50
C GLY A 279 6.48 1.38 9.30
N TYR A 280 7.31 1.89 8.38
CA TYR A 280 7.86 1.09 7.28
C TYR A 280 8.86 0.06 7.80
N ILE A 281 8.77 -1.16 7.29
CA ILE A 281 9.68 -2.24 7.67
C ILE A 281 11.10 -1.91 7.20
N LYS A 282 12.07 -1.99 8.11
CA LYS A 282 13.48 -1.80 7.77
C LYS A 282 14.08 -3.06 7.18
N THR A 283 14.69 -2.91 6.02
CA THR A 283 15.46 -3.96 5.36
C THR A 283 16.95 -3.62 5.36
N ILE A 284 17.79 -4.63 5.14
CA ILE A 284 19.23 -4.41 4.92
C ILE A 284 19.39 -3.65 3.59
N PRO A 285 20.14 -2.55 3.53
CA PRO A 285 20.33 -1.78 2.31
C PRO A 285 20.76 -2.65 1.11
N GLY A 286 20.03 -2.50 -0.01
CA GLY A 286 20.26 -3.28 -1.23
C GLY A 286 19.70 -4.71 -1.21
N SER A 287 18.93 -5.08 -0.20
CA SER A 287 18.30 -6.39 -0.03
C SER A 287 16.88 -6.23 0.50
N THR A 288 16.11 -7.33 0.49
CA THR A 288 14.78 -7.41 1.11
C THR A 288 14.82 -8.08 2.49
N LYS A 289 16.01 -8.46 2.95
CA LYS A 289 16.24 -9.13 4.24
C LYS A 289 15.89 -8.19 5.39
N THR A 290 15.08 -8.68 6.32
CA THR A 290 14.87 -8.03 7.62
C THR A 290 15.96 -8.44 8.62
N LYS A 291 15.88 -7.97 9.86
CA LYS A 291 16.77 -8.48 10.94
C LYS A 291 16.48 -9.93 11.33
N ILE A 292 15.34 -10.47 10.94
CA ILE A 292 14.95 -11.85 11.26
C ILE A 292 15.36 -12.74 10.08
N PRO A 293 16.25 -13.72 10.29
CA PRO A 293 16.63 -14.67 9.24
C PRO A 293 15.39 -15.39 8.68
N GLY A 294 15.29 -15.52 7.36
CA GLY A 294 14.15 -16.16 6.71
C GLY A 294 12.90 -15.26 6.55
N VAL A 295 12.94 -14.01 7.07
CA VAL A 295 11.83 -13.06 6.88
C VAL A 295 12.27 -11.87 6.01
N PHE A 296 11.51 -11.63 4.94
CA PHE A 296 11.79 -10.63 3.91
C PHE A 296 10.62 -9.65 3.80
N ALA A 297 10.89 -8.42 3.36
CA ALA A 297 9.85 -7.43 3.10
C ALA A 297 10.02 -6.82 1.71
N ALA A 298 8.91 -6.67 0.96
CA ALA A 298 8.90 -6.19 -0.41
C ALA A 298 7.68 -5.30 -0.69
N GLY A 299 7.83 -4.40 -1.66
CA GLY A 299 6.81 -3.42 -2.03
C GLY A 299 6.70 -2.30 -1.02
N ASP A 300 5.56 -1.62 -1.05
CA ASP A 300 5.34 -0.38 -0.32
C ASP A 300 5.38 -0.54 1.22
N VAL A 301 5.31 -1.75 1.75
CA VAL A 301 5.44 -1.97 3.20
C VAL A 301 6.84 -1.64 3.73
N GLN A 302 7.86 -1.65 2.86
CA GLN A 302 9.25 -1.31 3.17
C GLN A 302 9.77 -0.10 2.36
N ASP A 303 9.03 0.36 1.34
CA ASP A 303 9.44 1.49 0.49
C ASP A 303 8.66 2.77 0.84
N PRO A 304 9.24 3.69 1.64
CA PRO A 304 8.62 4.97 1.96
C PRO A 304 8.73 6.01 0.82
N VAL A 305 9.49 5.71 -0.25
CA VAL A 305 9.91 6.70 -1.26
C VAL A 305 9.15 6.54 -2.57
N TYR A 306 9.31 5.42 -3.27
CA TYR A 306 8.84 5.28 -4.65
C TYR A 306 7.37 4.91 -4.74
N ARG A 307 6.94 3.85 -4.04
CA ARG A 307 5.55 3.35 -4.04
C ARG A 307 4.95 3.23 -5.45
N GLN A 308 5.68 2.56 -6.34
CA GLN A 308 5.27 2.31 -7.70
C GLN A 308 5.07 0.80 -7.93
N ALA A 309 4.14 0.44 -8.81
CA ALA A 309 3.87 -0.95 -9.15
C ALA A 309 5.13 -1.69 -9.64
N VAL A 310 5.95 -1.03 -10.47
CA VAL A 310 7.16 -1.61 -11.04
C VAL A 310 8.26 -1.79 -9.98
N THR A 311 8.45 -0.85 -9.05
CA THR A 311 9.42 -0.99 -7.94
C THR A 311 8.96 -2.04 -6.94
N ALA A 312 7.65 -2.11 -6.68
CA ALA A 312 7.06 -3.15 -5.85
C ALA A 312 7.28 -4.55 -6.48
N ALA A 313 7.00 -4.71 -7.77
CA ALA A 313 7.28 -5.95 -8.50
C ALA A 313 8.77 -6.30 -8.47
N GLY A 314 9.66 -5.34 -8.70
CA GLY A 314 11.11 -5.53 -8.62
C GLY A 314 11.57 -6.01 -7.25
N SER A 315 11.09 -5.40 -6.16
CA SER A 315 11.41 -5.84 -4.79
C SER A 315 10.79 -7.20 -4.45
N GLY A 316 9.62 -7.54 -5.01
CA GLY A 316 9.04 -8.88 -4.90
C GLY A 316 9.92 -9.96 -5.54
N CYS A 317 10.49 -9.68 -6.71
CA CYS A 317 11.50 -10.53 -7.35
C CYS A 317 12.72 -10.72 -6.45
N MET A 318 13.26 -9.61 -5.90
CA MET A 318 14.41 -9.65 -4.98
C MET A 318 14.11 -10.51 -3.75
N ALA A 319 12.92 -10.38 -3.15
CA ALA A 319 12.53 -11.14 -1.96
C ALA A 319 12.46 -12.64 -2.21
N ALA A 320 11.95 -13.05 -3.36
CA ALA A 320 11.92 -14.47 -3.74
C ALA A 320 13.33 -15.05 -3.95
N ILE A 321 14.24 -14.28 -4.55
CA ILE A 321 15.64 -14.66 -4.74
C ILE A 321 16.37 -14.72 -3.38
N ASP A 322 16.14 -13.75 -2.49
CA ASP A 322 16.70 -13.75 -1.14
C ASP A 322 16.20 -14.96 -0.32
N ALA A 323 14.91 -15.33 -0.48
CA ALA A 323 14.32 -16.49 0.17
C ALA A 323 14.91 -17.82 -0.36
N GLU A 324 15.09 -17.94 -1.66
CA GLU A 324 15.70 -19.11 -2.32
C GLU A 324 17.14 -19.31 -1.84
N ARG A 325 17.94 -18.24 -1.79
CA ARG A 325 19.33 -18.29 -1.31
C ARG A 325 19.38 -18.68 0.18
N TYR A 326 18.51 -18.10 1.00
CA TYR A 326 18.42 -18.45 2.41
C TYR A 326 18.13 -19.93 2.62
N LEU A 327 17.17 -20.50 1.89
CA LEU A 327 16.81 -21.90 1.99
C LEU A 327 17.94 -22.84 1.50
N SER A 328 18.65 -22.46 0.47
CA SER A 328 19.78 -23.26 -0.03
C SER A 328 20.97 -23.28 0.95
N GLU A 329 21.21 -22.20 1.68
CA GLU A 329 22.23 -22.15 2.74
C GLU A 329 21.83 -22.95 4.00
N TYR A 330 20.53 -23.11 4.25
CA TYR A 330 20.00 -23.79 5.45
C TYR A 330 19.91 -25.31 5.29
N HIS A 331 19.91 -25.82 4.05
CA HIS A 331 19.86 -27.26 3.74
C HIS A 331 21.24 -27.88 3.48
N THR A 332 22.31 -27.10 3.62
CA THR A 332 23.70 -27.56 3.66
C THR A 332 24.20 -27.66 5.09
#